data_3f703a905e12bba331591ec680bd715d
#
_entry.id   3f703a905e12bba331591ec680bd715d
#
_cell.length_a   1.000
_cell.length_b   1.000
_cell.length_c   1.000
_cell.angle_alpha   90.00
_cell.angle_beta   90.00
_cell.angle_gamma   90.00
#
_symmetry.space_group_name_H-M   'P 1'
#
loop_
_entity.id
_entity.type
_entity.pdbx_description
1 polymer ?
#
loop_
_entity_poly.entity_id
_entity_poly.type
_entity_poly.pdbx_seq_one_letter_code
_entity_poly.pdbx_strand_id
1 'polypeptide(L)'
;MALFGQQTRKEDGFPRSEDRVEPQVEVAPYLAPVPHVPTRSMEETRPTMTTALKNSESILAAGLTIEGKIECNGNIRVAGRFQGNVKVTGELTVEPGASINGEVAADTVLVGGEIQGHIVATSRVEFKESGVLIGDLKAGSLTVAAGSKMRGKVEFGWKEGEVAEER
;
A
#
# COMPACT_ATOMS: atom_id res chain seq x y z
N MET A 1 53.17 48.04 39.98
CA MET A 1 51.99 48.55 40.66
C MET A 1 50.76 47.99 39.98
N ALA A 2 50.30 46.96 40.50
CA ALA A 2 49.16 46.25 39.90
C ALA A 2 47.90 46.60 40.70
N LEU A 3 47.02 47.34 40.10
CA LEU A 3 45.69 47.61 40.62
C LEU A 3 44.76 46.53 40.05
N PHE A 4 44.59 45.51 40.80
CA PHE A 4 43.55 44.55 40.51
C PHE A 4 42.24 45.12 41.01
N GLY A 5 41.48 45.68 40.10
CA GLY A 5 40.08 45.90 40.32
C GLY A 5 39.40 44.58 40.55
N GLN A 6 39.01 44.29 41.73
CA GLN A 6 38.13 43.20 42.04
C GLN A 6 36.78 43.53 41.44
N GLN A 7 36.53 42.91 40.35
CA GLN A 7 35.17 42.80 39.87
C GLN A 7 34.46 41.81 40.78
N THR A 8 33.81 42.36 41.77
CA THR A 8 32.76 41.63 42.43
C THR A 8 31.71 41.30 41.39
N ARG A 9 31.76 40.13 40.92
CA ARG A 9 30.70 39.58 40.11
C ARG A 9 29.48 39.49 41.02
N LYS A 10 28.62 40.47 40.88
CA LYS A 10 27.30 40.40 41.43
C LYS A 10 26.62 39.21 40.77
N GLU A 11 26.50 38.17 41.50
CA GLU A 11 25.60 37.10 41.12
C GLU A 11 24.21 37.70 41.27
N ASP A 12 23.73 38.16 40.18
CA ASP A 12 22.32 38.42 40.04
C ASP A 12 21.65 37.07 40.16
N GLY A 13 21.28 36.79 41.38
CA GLY A 13 20.44 35.67 41.67
C GLY A 13 19.20 35.83 40.80
N PHE A 14 19.12 34.97 39.84
CA PHE A 14 17.86 34.79 39.17
C PHE A 14 16.80 34.56 40.23
N PRO A 15 15.77 35.37 40.26
CA PRO A 15 14.66 35.03 41.09
C PRO A 15 14.17 33.71 40.57
N ARG A 16 14.42 32.68 41.32
CA ARG A 16 13.71 31.47 41.19
C ARG A 16 12.25 31.81 41.21
N SER A 17 11.65 31.80 40.07
CA SER A 17 10.23 31.90 39.97
C SER A 17 9.61 30.58 40.45
N GLU A 18 9.76 30.35 41.73
CA GLU A 18 9.06 29.30 42.44
C GLU A 18 7.61 29.70 42.71
N ASP A 19 7.21 30.85 42.28
CA ASP A 19 5.81 31.23 42.18
C ASP A 19 5.22 30.88 40.85
N ARG A 20 5.59 29.73 40.34
CA ARG A 20 4.65 29.03 39.50
C ARG A 20 3.62 28.40 40.42
N VAL A 21 2.78 29.23 40.97
CA VAL A 21 1.50 28.79 41.41
C VAL A 21 0.88 28.15 40.18
N GLU A 22 1.00 26.88 40.10
CA GLU A 22 0.11 26.14 39.24
C GLU A 22 -1.27 26.65 39.62
N PRO A 23 -2.05 27.15 38.68
CA PRO A 23 -3.44 27.34 38.99
C PRO A 23 -3.91 25.96 39.40
N GLN A 24 -4.03 25.75 40.68
CA GLN A 24 -4.87 24.72 41.15
C GLN A 24 -6.18 25.04 40.45
N VAL A 25 -6.42 24.32 39.39
CA VAL A 25 -7.74 24.18 38.90
C VAL A 25 -8.43 23.53 40.06
N GLU A 26 -8.88 24.34 40.95
CA GLU A 26 -9.86 23.95 41.94
C GLU A 26 -11.02 23.46 41.08
N VAL A 27 -10.93 22.20 40.76
CA VAL A 27 -12.08 21.50 40.21
C VAL A 27 -13.05 21.55 41.36
N ALA A 28 -13.78 22.66 41.46
CA ALA A 28 -14.94 22.67 42.27
C ALA A 28 -15.70 21.41 41.90
N PRO A 29 -16.10 20.61 42.86
CA PRO A 29 -16.93 19.47 42.55
C PRO A 29 -18.22 20.08 42.00
N TYR A 30 -18.17 20.29 40.72
CA TYR A 30 -19.35 20.68 40.00
C TYR A 30 -20.18 19.45 39.93
N LEU A 31 -20.96 19.23 40.96
CA LEU A 31 -22.11 18.39 40.90
C LEU A 31 -23.16 19.11 40.03
N ALA A 32 -22.77 19.31 38.80
CA ALA A 32 -23.78 19.53 37.78
C ALA A 32 -24.62 18.25 37.81
N PRO A 33 -25.91 18.33 37.99
CA PRO A 33 -26.75 17.18 37.74
C PRO A 33 -26.46 16.79 36.32
N VAL A 34 -25.80 15.66 36.18
CA VAL A 34 -25.63 15.02 34.87
C VAL A 34 -27.06 14.94 34.36
N PRO A 35 -27.40 15.62 33.26
CA PRO A 35 -28.65 15.33 32.63
C PRO A 35 -28.60 13.84 32.38
N HIS A 36 -29.54 13.13 32.96
CA HIS A 36 -29.74 11.76 32.60
C HIS A 36 -29.92 11.75 31.08
N VAL A 37 -28.84 11.61 30.39
CA VAL A 37 -28.90 11.17 29.02
C VAL A 37 -29.66 9.86 29.12
N PRO A 38 -30.86 9.73 28.55
CA PRO A 38 -31.50 8.46 28.53
C PRO A 38 -30.49 7.52 27.96
N THR A 39 -30.16 6.52 28.70
CA THR A 39 -29.41 5.38 28.23
C THR A 39 -30.18 4.87 27.03
N ARG A 40 -29.99 5.52 25.94
CA ARG A 40 -30.29 4.94 24.66
C ARG A 40 -29.41 3.72 24.67
N SER A 41 -30.04 2.60 24.97
CA SER A 41 -29.47 1.32 24.67
C SER A 41 -28.64 1.54 23.43
N MET A 42 -27.34 1.52 23.59
CA MET A 42 -26.48 1.16 22.48
C MET A 42 -26.95 -0.24 22.13
N GLU A 43 -28.02 -0.27 21.39
CA GLU A 43 -28.24 -1.33 20.47
C GLU A 43 -26.93 -1.45 19.80
N GLU A 44 -26.15 -2.40 20.31
CA GLU A 44 -25.00 -2.94 19.67
C GLU A 44 -25.38 -3.08 18.22
N THR A 45 -25.11 -2.04 17.47
CA THR A 45 -24.99 -2.16 16.05
C THR A 45 -23.76 -3.05 15.93
N ARG A 46 -24.00 -4.36 16.12
CA ARG A 46 -23.15 -5.35 15.50
C ARG A 46 -22.91 -4.77 14.13
N PRO A 47 -21.67 -4.51 13.75
CA PRO A 47 -21.41 -4.32 12.35
C PRO A 47 -22.00 -5.58 11.75
N THR A 48 -23.16 -5.44 11.17
CA THR A 48 -23.62 -6.38 10.21
C THR A 48 -22.39 -6.53 9.35
N MET A 49 -21.76 -7.69 9.47
CA MET A 49 -20.88 -8.15 8.44
C MET A 49 -21.77 -8.21 7.22
N THR A 50 -22.03 -7.05 6.69
CA THR A 50 -22.29 -6.93 5.28
C THR A 50 -21.08 -7.61 4.71
N THR A 51 -21.28 -8.82 4.33
CA THR A 51 -20.48 -9.51 3.35
C THR A 51 -20.30 -8.50 2.22
N ALA A 52 -19.46 -7.53 2.45
CA ALA A 52 -18.89 -6.70 1.42
C ALA A 52 -17.94 -7.63 0.69
N LEU A 53 -18.61 -8.36 -0.05
CA LEU A 53 -18.26 -9.22 -1.11
C LEU A 53 -17.14 -8.58 -1.88
N LYS A 54 -15.98 -9.23 -1.73
CA LYS A 54 -15.23 -9.66 -2.89
C LYS A 54 -14.48 -8.61 -3.68
N ASN A 55 -14.24 -7.46 -3.14
CA ASN A 55 -13.15 -6.64 -3.64
C ASN A 55 -12.13 -6.46 -2.52
N SER A 56 -11.60 -7.58 -2.04
CA SER A 56 -10.41 -7.53 -1.19
C SER A 56 -9.26 -7.06 -2.07
N GLU A 57 -9.11 -5.75 -2.17
CA GLU A 57 -7.97 -5.16 -2.84
C GLU A 57 -6.80 -5.16 -1.86
N SER A 58 -5.78 -5.93 -2.19
CA SER A 58 -4.52 -5.96 -1.44
C SER A 58 -3.56 -4.98 -2.07
N ILE A 59 -3.07 -4.01 -1.29
CA ILE A 59 -2.16 -2.98 -1.79
C ILE A 59 -0.76 -3.21 -1.25
N LEU A 60 0.19 -3.40 -2.14
CA LEU A 60 1.62 -3.43 -1.82
C LEU A 60 2.18 -2.02 -2.01
N ALA A 61 2.57 -1.38 -0.91
CA ALA A 61 3.04 -0.01 -0.92
C ALA A 61 4.35 0.18 -1.70
N ALA A 62 4.54 1.38 -2.23
CA ALA A 62 5.77 1.77 -2.89
C ALA A 62 6.97 1.69 -1.92
N GLY A 63 8.13 1.28 -2.44
CA GLY A 63 9.35 1.11 -1.63
C GLY A 63 9.43 -0.19 -0.84
N LEU A 64 8.41 -1.02 -0.86
CA LEU A 64 8.44 -2.35 -0.26
C LEU A 64 9.10 -3.32 -1.24
N THR A 65 10.02 -4.12 -0.73
CA THR A 65 10.60 -5.23 -1.48
C THR A 65 10.12 -6.53 -0.85
N ILE A 66 9.47 -7.35 -1.64
CA ILE A 66 8.95 -8.64 -1.21
C ILE A 66 9.60 -9.73 -2.05
N GLU A 67 10.05 -10.78 -1.37
CA GLU A 67 10.59 -11.98 -2.01
C GLU A 67 9.79 -13.20 -1.56
N GLY A 68 9.40 -14.02 -2.51
CA GLY A 68 8.68 -15.25 -2.21
C GLY A 68 7.51 -15.54 -3.13
N LYS A 69 6.57 -16.35 -2.63
CA LYS A 69 5.38 -16.74 -3.37
C LYS A 69 4.15 -16.05 -2.75
N ILE A 70 3.38 -15.38 -3.58
CA ILE A 70 2.10 -14.80 -3.21
C ILE A 70 0.97 -15.52 -3.91
N GLU A 71 -0.01 -15.96 -3.16
CA GLU A 71 -1.27 -16.50 -3.69
C GLU A 71 -2.41 -15.65 -3.10
N CYS A 72 -3.21 -15.09 -3.97
CA CYS A 72 -4.33 -14.24 -3.57
C CYS A 72 -5.57 -14.49 -4.45
N ASN A 73 -6.73 -14.41 -3.80
CA ASN A 73 -8.02 -14.43 -4.49
C ASN A 73 -8.63 -13.04 -4.42
N GLY A 74 -8.76 -12.36 -5.54
CA GLY A 74 -9.29 -11.01 -5.65
C GLY A 74 -8.33 -10.06 -6.36
N ASN A 75 -8.42 -8.77 -6.03
CA ASN A 75 -7.63 -7.75 -6.69
C ASN A 75 -6.36 -7.42 -5.91
N ILE A 76 -5.24 -7.35 -6.58
CA ILE A 76 -3.95 -6.91 -6.01
C ILE A 76 -3.43 -5.70 -6.77
N ARG A 77 -3.01 -4.70 -6.02
CA ARG A 77 -2.28 -3.55 -6.54
C ARG A 77 -0.85 -3.56 -6.04
N VAL A 78 0.10 -3.56 -6.96
CA VAL A 78 1.53 -3.58 -6.66
C VAL A 78 2.16 -2.25 -7.04
N ALA A 79 2.67 -1.52 -6.05
CA ALA A 79 3.40 -0.28 -6.26
C ALA A 79 4.89 -0.40 -5.91
N GLY A 80 5.30 -1.49 -5.27
CA GLY A 80 6.67 -1.75 -4.84
C GLY A 80 7.46 -2.68 -5.76
N ARG A 81 8.51 -3.26 -5.20
CA ARG A 81 9.33 -4.26 -5.88
C ARG A 81 8.99 -5.66 -5.39
N PHE A 82 8.74 -6.55 -6.31
CA PHE A 82 8.44 -7.95 -6.01
C PHE A 82 9.38 -8.90 -6.75
N GLN A 83 9.87 -9.92 -6.05
CA GLN A 83 10.67 -10.99 -6.63
C GLN A 83 10.09 -12.34 -6.24
N GLY A 84 9.76 -13.16 -7.23
CA GLY A 84 9.25 -14.50 -6.99
C GLY A 84 8.06 -14.88 -7.85
N ASN A 85 7.14 -15.66 -7.25
CA ASN A 85 5.98 -16.19 -7.96
C ASN A 85 4.69 -15.53 -7.42
N VAL A 86 3.91 -14.93 -8.33
CA VAL A 86 2.62 -14.29 -8.01
C VAL A 86 1.49 -15.06 -8.69
N LYS A 87 0.58 -15.57 -7.89
CA LYS A 87 -0.63 -16.20 -8.38
C LYS A 87 -1.87 -15.47 -7.86
N VAL A 88 -2.62 -14.88 -8.77
CA VAL A 88 -3.81 -14.10 -8.46
C VAL A 88 -5.01 -14.65 -9.21
N THR A 89 -6.05 -15.00 -8.48
CA THR A 89 -7.34 -15.32 -9.10
C THR A 89 -8.17 -14.04 -9.11
N GLY A 90 -8.01 -13.24 -10.16
CA GLY A 90 -8.65 -11.94 -10.30
C GLY A 90 -7.78 -10.93 -11.02
N GLU A 91 -7.84 -9.66 -10.58
CA GLU A 91 -7.14 -8.56 -11.24
C GLU A 91 -5.82 -8.21 -10.54
N LEU A 92 -4.74 -8.22 -11.30
CA LEU A 92 -3.44 -7.71 -10.88
C LEU A 92 -3.17 -6.35 -11.53
N THR A 93 -3.05 -5.32 -10.72
CA THR A 93 -2.65 -3.98 -11.16
C THR A 93 -1.22 -3.70 -10.75
N VAL A 94 -0.35 -3.45 -11.72
CA VAL A 94 1.04 -3.03 -11.51
C VAL A 94 1.14 -1.53 -11.77
N GLU A 95 1.45 -0.76 -10.75
CA GLU A 95 1.55 0.69 -10.87
C GLU A 95 2.84 1.16 -11.58
N PRO A 96 2.82 2.37 -12.16
CA PRO A 96 4.02 2.98 -12.72
C PRO A 96 5.12 3.11 -11.65
N GLY A 97 6.31 2.60 -11.95
CA GLY A 97 7.43 2.56 -11.01
C GLY A 97 7.53 1.28 -10.17
N ALA A 98 6.52 0.43 -10.21
CA ALA A 98 6.63 -0.91 -9.65
C ALA A 98 7.50 -1.80 -10.53
N SER A 99 8.19 -2.75 -9.90
CA SER A 99 9.04 -3.72 -10.59
C SER A 99 8.72 -5.12 -10.10
N ILE A 100 8.35 -6.00 -11.02
CA ILE A 100 8.09 -7.39 -10.73
C ILE A 100 9.12 -8.25 -11.47
N ASN A 101 9.77 -9.14 -10.72
CA ASN A 101 10.75 -10.07 -11.27
C ASN A 101 10.36 -11.51 -10.91
N GLY A 102 10.04 -12.28 -11.93
CA GLY A 102 9.66 -13.69 -11.74
C GLY A 102 8.45 -14.12 -12.56
N GLU A 103 7.65 -15.02 -11.99
CA GLU A 103 6.48 -15.56 -12.66
C GLU A 103 5.19 -14.95 -12.13
N VAL A 104 4.34 -14.50 -13.05
CA VAL A 104 3.05 -13.90 -12.74
C VAL A 104 1.94 -14.73 -13.41
N ALA A 105 1.05 -15.26 -12.62
CA ALA A 105 -0.16 -15.93 -13.10
C ALA A 105 -1.39 -15.18 -12.57
N ALA A 106 -2.24 -14.65 -13.48
CA ALA A 106 -3.45 -13.93 -13.09
C ALA A 106 -4.54 -14.07 -14.17
N ASP A 107 -5.78 -13.75 -13.82
CA ASP A 107 -6.86 -13.71 -14.81
C ASP A 107 -6.77 -12.45 -15.65
N THR A 108 -6.69 -11.31 -15.01
CA THR A 108 -6.54 -10.01 -15.68
C THR A 108 -5.32 -9.28 -15.14
N VAL A 109 -4.48 -8.75 -16.03
CA VAL A 109 -3.27 -8.03 -15.65
C VAL A 109 -3.26 -6.63 -16.26
N LEU A 110 -3.16 -5.60 -15.41
CA LEU A 110 -2.91 -4.23 -15.81
C LEU A 110 -1.46 -3.86 -15.50
N VAL A 111 -0.66 -3.62 -16.53
CA VAL A 111 0.77 -3.35 -16.41
C VAL A 111 1.05 -1.88 -16.65
N GLY A 112 1.38 -1.14 -15.59
CA GLY A 112 1.86 0.24 -15.67
C GLY A 112 3.34 0.39 -15.35
N GLY A 113 3.95 -0.64 -14.75
CA GLY A 113 5.35 -0.67 -14.33
C GLY A 113 6.21 -1.61 -15.17
N GLU A 114 7.31 -2.06 -14.58
CA GLU A 114 8.25 -2.98 -15.21
C GLU A 114 8.02 -4.41 -14.74
N ILE A 115 7.91 -5.34 -15.68
CA ILE A 115 7.81 -6.76 -15.39
C ILE A 115 8.91 -7.50 -16.12
N GLN A 116 9.70 -8.29 -15.38
CA GLN A 116 10.74 -9.16 -15.91
C GLN A 116 10.42 -10.61 -15.58
N GLY A 117 10.30 -11.44 -16.60
CA GLY A 117 10.08 -12.87 -16.45
C GLY A 117 8.89 -13.39 -17.25
N HIS A 118 8.12 -14.30 -16.65
CA HIS A 118 7.04 -15.01 -17.34
C HIS A 118 5.67 -14.54 -16.82
N ILE A 119 4.80 -14.14 -17.75
CA ILE A 119 3.43 -13.73 -17.44
C ILE A 119 2.45 -14.71 -18.10
N VAL A 120 1.56 -15.24 -17.31
CA VAL A 120 0.45 -16.06 -17.78
C VAL A 120 -0.86 -15.42 -17.35
N ALA A 121 -1.62 -14.92 -18.32
CA ALA A 121 -2.95 -14.38 -18.05
C ALA A 121 -4.01 -15.21 -18.79
N THR A 122 -4.99 -15.66 -18.06
CA THR A 122 -6.07 -16.48 -18.60
C THR A 122 -7.02 -15.67 -19.49
N SER A 123 -7.31 -14.44 -19.10
CA SER A 123 -8.31 -13.60 -19.77
C SER A 123 -7.67 -12.47 -20.56
N ARG A 124 -7.17 -11.44 -19.87
CA ARG A 124 -6.73 -10.20 -20.52
C ARG A 124 -5.46 -9.64 -19.91
N VAL A 125 -4.60 -9.10 -20.76
CA VAL A 125 -3.48 -8.25 -20.35
C VAL A 125 -3.61 -6.89 -21.00
N GLU A 126 -3.48 -5.84 -20.21
CA GLU A 126 -3.50 -4.47 -20.66
C GLU A 126 -2.22 -3.75 -20.24
N PHE A 127 -1.46 -3.27 -21.19
CA PHE A 127 -0.28 -2.45 -20.96
C PHE A 127 -0.64 -0.98 -21.04
N LYS A 128 -0.34 -0.23 -19.97
CA LYS A 128 -0.43 1.23 -19.94
C LYS A 128 0.80 1.85 -20.59
N GLU A 129 0.76 3.14 -20.82
CA GLU A 129 1.81 3.92 -21.49
C GLU A 129 3.22 3.73 -20.89
N SER A 130 3.30 3.48 -19.58
CA SER A 130 4.56 3.26 -18.86
C SER A 130 4.93 1.79 -18.70
N GLY A 131 4.13 0.88 -19.25
CA GLY A 131 4.32 -0.55 -19.10
C GLY A 131 5.57 -1.05 -19.84
N VAL A 132 6.44 -1.76 -19.14
CA VAL A 132 7.63 -2.41 -19.71
C VAL A 132 7.57 -3.90 -19.41
N LEU A 133 7.67 -4.72 -20.43
CA LEU A 133 7.78 -6.16 -20.31
C LEU A 133 9.08 -6.67 -20.89
N ILE A 134 9.78 -7.47 -20.11
CA ILE A 134 10.99 -8.18 -20.54
C ILE A 134 10.82 -9.66 -20.22
N GLY A 135 10.58 -10.47 -21.22
CA GLY A 135 10.40 -11.90 -21.04
C GLY A 135 9.23 -12.47 -21.85
N ASP A 136 8.63 -13.54 -21.33
CA ASP A 136 7.58 -14.27 -22.03
C ASP A 136 6.19 -13.86 -21.52
N LEU A 137 5.26 -13.66 -22.44
CA LEU A 137 3.87 -13.36 -22.12
C LEU A 137 2.93 -14.36 -22.80
N LYS A 138 2.04 -14.93 -22.02
CA LYS A 138 0.90 -15.71 -22.52
C LYS A 138 -0.40 -15.08 -22.05
N ALA A 139 -1.28 -14.76 -23.00
CA ALA A 139 -2.55 -14.13 -22.67
C ALA A 139 -3.68 -14.57 -23.60
N GLY A 140 -4.89 -14.61 -23.09
CA GLY A 140 -6.07 -14.80 -23.94
C GLY A 140 -6.32 -13.59 -24.85
N SER A 141 -6.18 -12.39 -24.31
CA SER A 141 -6.31 -11.12 -25.03
C SER A 141 -5.27 -10.12 -24.58
N LEU A 142 -4.68 -9.41 -25.53
CA LEU A 142 -3.63 -8.43 -25.27
C LEU A 142 -4.06 -7.05 -25.77
N THR A 143 -3.98 -6.05 -24.90
CA THR A 143 -4.17 -4.65 -25.24
C THR A 143 -2.90 -3.88 -24.88
N VAL A 144 -2.37 -3.11 -25.80
CA VAL A 144 -1.11 -2.38 -25.63
C VAL A 144 -1.34 -0.89 -25.87
N ALA A 145 -1.10 -0.06 -24.87
CA ALA A 145 -1.19 1.38 -25.01
C ALA A 145 0.07 1.94 -25.69
N ALA A 146 -0.10 3.07 -26.36
CA ALA A 146 1.02 3.78 -26.98
C ALA A 146 2.05 4.21 -25.90
N GLY A 147 3.33 3.95 -26.15
CA GLY A 147 4.40 4.26 -25.20
C GLY A 147 4.92 3.06 -24.38
N SER A 148 4.19 1.97 -24.33
CA SER A 148 4.64 0.74 -23.69
C SER A 148 5.79 0.09 -24.48
N LYS A 149 6.64 -0.63 -23.77
CA LYS A 149 7.78 -1.34 -24.34
C LYS A 149 7.70 -2.82 -24.02
N MET A 150 7.85 -3.63 -25.02
CA MET A 150 7.84 -5.08 -24.87
C MET A 150 9.04 -5.70 -25.50
N ARG A 151 9.69 -6.60 -24.80
CA ARG A 151 10.84 -7.34 -25.30
C ARG A 151 10.79 -8.80 -24.87
N GLY A 152 10.64 -9.71 -25.83
CA GLY A 152 10.57 -11.14 -25.56
C GLY A 152 9.55 -11.85 -26.44
N LYS A 153 9.12 -13.02 -25.98
CA LYS A 153 8.15 -13.84 -26.70
C LYS A 153 6.75 -13.55 -26.20
N VAL A 154 5.84 -13.21 -27.09
CA VAL A 154 4.45 -12.92 -26.77
C VAL A 154 3.55 -13.90 -27.50
N GLU A 155 2.76 -14.64 -26.74
CA GLU A 155 1.76 -15.57 -27.22
C GLU A 155 0.38 -15.08 -26.75
N PHE A 156 -0.53 -14.86 -27.67
CA PHE A 156 -1.90 -14.42 -27.36
C PHE A 156 -2.93 -15.12 -28.23
N GLY A 157 -4.18 -15.13 -27.80
CA GLY A 157 -5.27 -15.77 -28.52
C GLY A 157 -5.54 -17.21 -28.07
N TRP A 158 -4.89 -17.64 -26.98
CA TRP A 158 -5.14 -18.96 -26.41
C TRP A 158 -6.37 -18.91 -25.49
N LYS A 159 -7.32 -19.78 -25.75
CA LYS A 159 -8.36 -20.11 -24.79
C LYS A 159 -7.87 -21.30 -23.97
N GLU A 160 -8.11 -21.28 -22.68
CA GLU A 160 -7.81 -22.41 -21.80
C GLU A 160 -8.41 -23.69 -22.39
N GLY A 161 -7.56 -24.64 -22.74
CA GLY A 161 -7.96 -25.89 -23.33
C GLY A 161 -7.51 -26.16 -24.76
N GLU A 162 -6.98 -25.20 -25.47
CA GLU A 162 -6.41 -25.40 -26.81
C GLU A 162 -4.92 -25.69 -26.70
N VAL A 163 -4.60 -26.96 -26.46
CA VAL A 163 -3.24 -27.45 -26.67
C VAL A 163 -2.96 -27.29 -28.15
N ALA A 164 -1.98 -26.45 -28.51
CA ALA A 164 -1.48 -26.43 -29.86
C ALA A 164 -0.94 -27.82 -30.15
N GLU A 165 -1.70 -28.62 -30.90
CA GLU A 165 -1.12 -29.76 -31.59
C GLU A 165 -0.15 -29.17 -32.59
N GLU A 166 1.09 -29.25 -32.25
CA GLU A 166 2.19 -29.10 -33.21
C GLU A 166 2.04 -30.22 -34.24
N ARG A 167 1.62 -29.84 -35.40
CA ARG A 167 1.76 -30.66 -36.58
C ARG A 167 3.05 -30.37 -37.30
#